data_89fbee68f7619fb6a5711fdc6a06621d
#
_entry.id   89fbee68f7619fb6a5711fdc6a06621d
#
_cell.length_a   1.000
_cell.length_b   1.000
_cell.length_c   1.000
_cell.angle_alpha   90.00
_cell.angle_beta   90.00
_cell.angle_gamma   90.00
#
_symmetry.space_group_name_H-M   'P 1'
#
loop_
_entity.id
_entity.type
_entity.pdbx_description
1 polymer ?
#
loop_
_entity_poly.entity_id
_entity_poly.type
_entity_poly.pdbx_seq_one_letter_code
_entity_poly.pdbx_strand_id
1 'polypeptide(L)'
;MKKRIIAVNSNCYHGYSLEDAVAGIRAAGFKYIELTATKGWTEHVFPDQSFARALEVQDLLEQNGLIPFAMSGHTNLMDPARIGDFVNNIRLAHFFGCDYIVSSIGEAHLEDKAVASNQVVAEHIRGLVPYLEKYNMKLVLEVHGDHGSGAILKEICTLVDSDRVLINYDTANAIF
;
A
#
# COMPACT_ATOMS: atom_id res chain seq x y z
N MET A 1 2.64 -10.47 -26.05
CA MET A 1 2.12 -10.77 -24.70
C MET A 1 2.71 -9.75 -23.72
N LYS A 2 1.88 -9.03 -22.94
CA LYS A 2 2.41 -8.19 -21.85
C LYS A 2 3.13 -9.10 -20.86
N LYS A 3 4.37 -8.75 -20.51
CA LYS A 3 5.16 -9.51 -19.52
C LYS A 3 4.48 -9.38 -18.17
N ARG A 4 4.16 -10.48 -17.51
CA ARG A 4 3.63 -10.47 -16.14
C ARG A 4 4.72 -9.99 -15.19
N ILE A 5 4.37 -9.10 -14.27
CA ILE A 5 5.22 -8.67 -13.16
C ILE A 5 4.86 -9.56 -11.97
N ILE A 6 5.89 -10.06 -11.30
CA ILE A 6 5.78 -10.73 -10.01
C ILE A 6 6.63 -9.90 -9.05
N ALA A 7 5.98 -9.27 -8.09
CA ALA A 7 6.60 -8.53 -6.99
C ALA A 7 6.44 -9.33 -5.69
N VAL A 8 7.41 -9.20 -4.80
CA VAL A 8 7.34 -9.78 -3.45
C VAL A 8 7.11 -8.65 -2.46
N ASN A 9 6.07 -8.80 -1.64
CA ASN A 9 5.82 -7.86 -0.55
C ASN A 9 6.85 -8.05 0.56
N SER A 10 7.52 -6.99 0.98
CA SER A 10 8.51 -7.03 2.05
C SER A 10 7.91 -7.45 3.40
N ASN A 11 6.57 -7.37 3.58
CA ASN A 11 5.88 -7.90 4.76
C ASN A 11 6.07 -9.41 4.97
N CYS A 12 6.49 -10.18 3.93
CA CYS A 12 6.93 -11.57 4.12
C CYS A 12 8.11 -11.70 5.11
N TYR A 13 8.78 -10.58 5.39
CA TYR A 13 9.84 -10.43 6.38
C TYR A 13 9.39 -9.64 7.60
N HIS A 14 8.12 -9.74 7.99
CA HIS A 14 7.63 -9.12 9.23
C HIS A 14 8.51 -9.55 10.42
N GLY A 15 8.97 -8.58 11.22
CA GLY A 15 9.87 -8.81 12.35
C GLY A 15 11.37 -8.86 12.01
N TYR A 16 11.72 -8.77 10.73
CA TYR A 16 13.11 -8.63 10.24
C TYR A 16 13.35 -7.22 9.69
N SER A 17 14.61 -6.91 9.40
CA SER A 17 14.98 -5.61 8.80
C SER A 17 14.60 -5.54 7.32
N LEU A 18 14.53 -4.33 6.77
CA LEU A 18 14.38 -4.14 5.32
C LEU A 18 15.57 -4.72 4.56
N GLU A 19 16.76 -4.63 5.14
CA GLU A 19 18.00 -5.17 4.58
C GLU A 19 17.91 -6.69 4.41
N ASP A 20 17.37 -7.40 5.41
CA ASP A 20 17.12 -8.84 5.34
C ASP A 20 16.07 -9.18 4.27
N ALA A 21 15.00 -8.39 4.21
CA ALA A 21 13.95 -8.55 3.20
C ALA A 21 14.51 -8.39 1.79
N VAL A 22 15.27 -7.33 1.54
CA VAL A 22 15.91 -7.04 0.25
C VAL A 22 16.88 -8.15 -0.15
N ALA A 23 17.74 -8.59 0.78
CA ALA A 23 18.69 -9.68 0.54
C ALA A 23 17.97 -10.99 0.18
N GLY A 24 16.94 -11.36 0.93
CA GLY A 24 16.18 -12.59 0.69
C GLY A 24 15.38 -12.56 -0.61
N ILE A 25 14.70 -11.46 -0.92
CA ILE A 25 13.95 -11.27 -2.17
C ILE A 25 14.89 -11.35 -3.36
N ARG A 26 16.06 -10.71 -3.26
CA ARG A 26 17.09 -10.76 -4.30
C ARG A 26 17.66 -12.18 -4.49
N ALA A 27 17.99 -12.86 -3.39
CA ALA A 27 18.48 -14.23 -3.42
C ALA A 27 17.50 -15.22 -4.05
N ALA A 28 16.19 -14.99 -3.85
CA ALA A 28 15.12 -15.76 -4.49
C ALA A 28 14.94 -15.45 -5.99
N GLY A 29 15.67 -14.49 -6.56
CA GLY A 29 15.69 -14.18 -7.99
C GLY A 29 14.58 -13.23 -8.46
N PHE A 30 13.86 -12.58 -7.56
CA PHE A 30 12.84 -11.57 -7.91
C PHE A 30 13.50 -10.25 -8.29
N LYS A 31 12.78 -9.47 -9.10
CA LYS A 31 13.19 -8.14 -9.58
C LYS A 31 12.33 -7.02 -9.02
N TYR A 32 11.12 -7.33 -8.61
CA TYR A 32 10.17 -6.33 -8.16
C TYR A 32 9.84 -6.57 -6.69
N ILE A 33 9.74 -5.48 -5.96
CA ILE A 33 9.38 -5.46 -4.55
C ILE A 33 8.15 -4.58 -4.33
N GLU A 34 7.29 -5.00 -3.42
CA GLU A 34 6.30 -4.15 -2.78
C GLU A 34 6.83 -3.78 -1.41
N LEU A 35 7.05 -2.49 -1.18
CA LEU A 35 7.54 -1.97 0.10
C LEU A 35 6.41 -1.90 1.11
N THR A 36 6.70 -2.18 2.39
CA THR A 36 5.70 -2.12 3.46
C THR A 36 5.92 -0.89 4.33
N ALA A 37 4.85 -0.09 4.44
CA ALA A 37 4.74 1.12 5.25
C ALA A 37 3.49 1.08 6.15
N THR A 38 3.15 -0.10 6.69
CA THR A 38 1.97 -0.30 7.54
C THR A 38 2.29 0.07 8.98
N LYS A 39 1.84 1.26 9.38
CA LYS A 39 2.12 1.85 10.70
C LYS A 39 1.65 0.95 11.84
N GLY A 40 2.56 0.67 12.78
CA GLY A 40 2.29 -0.17 13.93
C GLY A 40 2.35 -1.67 13.65
N TRP A 41 2.62 -2.08 12.41
CA TRP A 41 2.77 -3.49 12.03
C TRP A 41 4.14 -3.76 11.40
N THR A 42 4.32 -3.45 10.14
CA THR A 42 5.60 -3.57 9.44
C THR A 42 5.93 -2.23 8.80
N GLU A 43 6.93 -1.56 9.35
CA GLU A 43 7.39 -0.25 8.91
C GLU A 43 8.81 -0.38 8.35
N HIS A 44 8.95 -1.13 7.24
CA HIS A 44 10.23 -1.21 6.51
C HIS A 44 10.62 0.14 5.91
N VAL A 45 9.62 0.90 5.48
CA VAL A 45 9.70 2.32 5.15
C VAL A 45 8.54 3.06 5.81
N PHE A 46 8.69 4.33 6.14
CA PHE A 46 7.63 5.11 6.75
C PHE A 46 7.81 6.61 6.48
N PRO A 47 6.71 7.39 6.40
CA PRO A 47 6.77 8.82 6.03
C PRO A 47 7.59 9.69 6.98
N ASP A 48 7.65 9.33 8.26
CA ASP A 48 8.35 10.08 9.31
C ASP A 48 9.84 9.76 9.37
N GLN A 49 10.36 8.86 8.52
CA GLN A 49 11.80 8.59 8.45
C GLN A 49 12.56 9.81 7.95
N SER A 50 13.85 9.92 8.35
CA SER A 50 14.69 10.98 7.84
C SER A 50 14.89 10.88 6.32
N PHE A 51 15.07 12.01 5.66
CA PHE A 51 15.39 12.02 4.22
C PHE A 51 16.66 11.22 3.90
N ALA A 52 17.67 11.28 4.81
CA ALA A 52 18.86 10.46 4.68
C ALA A 52 18.52 8.96 4.64
N ARG A 53 17.65 8.49 5.54
CA ARG A 53 17.21 7.10 5.54
C ARG A 53 16.44 6.74 4.26
N ALA A 54 15.63 7.64 3.75
CA ALA A 54 14.92 7.39 2.49
C ALA A 54 15.89 7.22 1.30
N LEU A 55 16.97 8.00 1.25
CA LEU A 55 18.03 7.84 0.25
C LEU A 55 18.79 6.53 0.42
N GLU A 56 19.16 6.15 1.66
CA GLU A 56 19.79 4.85 1.94
C GLU A 56 18.94 3.67 1.45
N VAL A 57 17.61 3.76 1.60
CA VAL A 57 16.70 2.74 1.07
C VAL A 57 16.72 2.70 -0.45
N GLN A 58 16.73 3.85 -1.13
CA GLN A 58 16.86 3.89 -2.60
C GLN A 58 18.17 3.23 -3.05
N ASP A 59 19.28 3.59 -2.42
CA ASP A 59 20.59 3.01 -2.71
C ASP A 59 20.61 1.49 -2.47
N LEU A 60 20.01 1.04 -1.37
CA LEU A 60 19.89 -0.39 -1.05
C LEU A 60 19.13 -1.16 -2.13
N LEU A 61 18.00 -0.62 -2.60
CA LEU A 61 17.18 -1.23 -3.64
C LEU A 61 17.94 -1.26 -4.98
N GLU A 62 18.59 -0.16 -5.36
CA GLU A 62 19.37 -0.06 -6.60
C GLU A 62 20.55 -1.02 -6.61
N GLN A 63 21.35 -1.07 -5.53
CA GLN A 63 22.49 -1.98 -5.39
C GLN A 63 22.08 -3.46 -5.49
N ASN A 64 20.86 -3.80 -5.07
CA ASN A 64 20.31 -5.14 -5.18
C ASN A 64 19.52 -5.38 -6.47
N GLY A 65 19.38 -4.40 -7.35
CA GLY A 65 18.64 -4.48 -8.60
C GLY A 65 17.15 -4.77 -8.41
N LEU A 66 16.57 -4.31 -7.28
CA LEU A 66 15.15 -4.40 -6.98
C LEU A 66 14.43 -3.13 -7.40
N ILE A 67 13.33 -3.30 -8.09
CA ILE A 67 12.48 -2.23 -8.59
C ILE A 67 11.24 -2.13 -7.71
N PRO A 68 11.00 -1.03 -6.99
CA PRO A 68 9.76 -0.80 -6.29
C PRO A 68 8.59 -0.76 -7.29
N PHE A 69 7.59 -1.61 -7.08
CA PHE A 69 6.43 -1.69 -7.95
C PHE A 69 5.17 -1.12 -7.28
N ALA A 70 5.03 -1.43 -5.99
CA ALA A 70 3.93 -0.99 -5.16
C ALA A 70 4.44 -0.68 -3.74
N MET A 71 3.61 0.00 -2.96
CA MET A 71 3.81 0.16 -1.53
C MET A 71 2.54 -0.22 -0.79
N SER A 72 2.66 -1.13 0.17
CA SER A 72 1.61 -1.49 1.10
C SER A 72 1.64 -0.51 2.28
N GLY A 73 0.62 0.32 2.36
CA GLY A 73 0.50 1.37 3.37
C GLY A 73 -0.87 1.32 4.04
N HIS A 74 -1.27 0.13 4.52
CA HIS A 74 -2.59 -0.06 5.14
C HIS A 74 -2.87 0.99 6.21
N THR A 75 -4.03 1.60 6.09
CA THR A 75 -4.46 2.70 6.95
C THR A 75 -5.97 2.62 7.05
N ASN A 76 -6.55 2.84 8.24
CA ASN A 76 -7.99 2.90 8.39
C ASN A 76 -8.58 4.11 7.62
N LEU A 77 -9.12 3.83 6.44
CA LEU A 77 -9.75 4.84 5.57
C LEU A 77 -11.14 5.25 6.04
N MET A 78 -11.68 4.58 7.07
CA MET A 78 -12.92 4.96 7.76
C MET A 78 -12.69 6.10 8.76
N ASP A 79 -11.45 6.27 9.24
CA ASP A 79 -11.08 7.28 10.22
C ASP A 79 -10.56 8.55 9.53
N PRO A 80 -11.29 9.68 9.60
CA PRO A 80 -10.85 10.94 8.99
C PRO A 80 -9.51 11.44 9.55
N ALA A 81 -9.16 11.09 10.79
CA ALA A 81 -7.88 11.47 11.40
C ALA A 81 -6.68 10.76 10.73
N ARG A 82 -6.90 9.61 10.09
CA ARG A 82 -5.88 8.80 9.45
C ARG A 82 -5.65 9.15 7.96
N ILE A 83 -6.54 9.92 7.35
CA ILE A 83 -6.42 10.28 5.92
C ILE A 83 -5.13 11.07 5.63
N GLY A 84 -4.71 11.93 6.57
CA GLY A 84 -3.43 12.63 6.47
C GLY A 84 -2.21 11.69 6.44
N ASP A 85 -2.23 10.63 7.25
CA ASP A 85 -1.19 9.59 7.25
C ASP A 85 -1.13 8.90 5.88
N PHE A 86 -2.29 8.59 5.30
CA PHE A 86 -2.35 7.96 3.99
C PHE A 86 -1.84 8.86 2.85
N VAL A 87 -2.12 10.16 2.91
CA VAL A 87 -1.53 11.15 1.97
C VAL A 87 -0.01 11.13 2.05
N ASN A 88 0.57 11.00 3.25
CA ASN A 88 2.02 10.90 3.41
C ASN A 88 2.56 9.58 2.85
N ASN A 89 1.82 8.47 2.99
CA ASN A 89 2.15 7.20 2.35
C ASN A 89 2.13 7.31 0.81
N ILE A 90 1.15 8.01 0.22
CA ILE A 90 1.13 8.28 -1.24
C ILE A 90 2.40 9.02 -1.68
N ARG A 91 2.82 10.05 -0.93
CA ARG A 91 4.03 10.82 -1.23
C ARG A 91 5.29 9.96 -1.14
N LEU A 92 5.37 9.13 -0.10
CA LEU A 92 6.50 8.22 0.09
C LEU A 92 6.57 7.16 -1.02
N ALA A 93 5.44 6.58 -1.40
CA ALA A 93 5.36 5.62 -2.49
C ALA A 93 5.81 6.24 -3.82
N HIS A 94 5.39 7.48 -4.11
CA HIS A 94 5.87 8.23 -5.27
C HIS A 94 7.37 8.49 -5.21
N PHE A 95 7.93 8.84 -4.04
CA PHE A 95 9.36 9.06 -3.85
C PHE A 95 10.19 7.82 -4.22
N PHE A 96 9.70 6.62 -3.86
CA PHE A 96 10.33 5.35 -4.23
C PHE A 96 10.02 4.88 -5.66
N GLY A 97 9.23 5.62 -6.43
CA GLY A 97 8.89 5.28 -7.81
C GLY A 97 7.86 4.17 -7.96
N CYS A 98 7.01 3.95 -6.95
CA CYS A 98 5.92 2.97 -7.03
C CYS A 98 4.80 3.46 -7.95
N ASP A 99 4.21 2.54 -8.73
CA ASP A 99 3.02 2.80 -9.54
C ASP A 99 1.72 2.69 -8.73
N TYR A 100 1.74 1.88 -7.67
CA TYR A 100 0.57 1.53 -6.88
C TYR A 100 0.81 1.75 -5.39
N ILE A 101 -0.26 2.17 -4.69
CA ILE A 101 -0.34 2.11 -3.24
C ILE A 101 -1.50 1.20 -2.84
N VAL A 102 -1.21 0.24 -1.95
CA VAL A 102 -2.17 -0.75 -1.47
C VAL A 102 -2.68 -0.32 -0.10
N SER A 103 -3.98 -0.42 0.12
CA SER A 103 -4.60 -0.30 1.43
C SER A 103 -5.83 -1.20 1.55
N SER A 104 -6.09 -1.71 2.75
CA SER A 104 -7.42 -2.17 3.17
C SER A 104 -8.33 -0.97 3.46
N ILE A 105 -9.61 -1.22 3.74
CA ILE A 105 -10.53 -0.18 4.22
C ILE A 105 -10.27 0.13 5.69
N GLY A 106 -10.08 -0.92 6.51
CA GLY A 106 -9.66 -0.81 7.92
C GLY A 106 -8.17 -0.98 8.12
N GLU A 107 -7.73 -1.05 9.37
CA GLU A 107 -6.36 -1.44 9.72
C GLU A 107 -6.18 -2.94 9.41
N ALA A 108 -5.22 -3.29 8.56
CA ALA A 108 -5.07 -4.67 8.07
C ALA A 108 -4.75 -5.69 9.17
N HIS A 109 -3.98 -5.30 10.17
CA HIS A 109 -3.43 -6.19 11.20
C HIS A 109 -3.65 -5.67 12.62
N LEU A 110 -4.35 -4.56 12.76
CA LEU A 110 -4.63 -3.89 14.02
C LEU A 110 -6.15 -3.72 14.18
N GLU A 111 -6.58 -3.41 15.40
CA GLU A 111 -7.99 -3.13 15.68
C GLU A 111 -8.42 -1.79 15.08
N ASP A 112 -9.56 -1.78 14.40
CA ASP A 112 -10.18 -0.57 13.88
C ASP A 112 -10.73 0.28 15.03
N LYS A 113 -10.20 1.50 15.18
CA LYS A 113 -10.66 2.46 16.18
C LYS A 113 -11.86 3.29 15.73
N ALA A 114 -12.14 3.29 14.44
CA ALA A 114 -13.28 3.99 13.85
C ALA A 114 -13.86 3.14 12.73
N VAL A 115 -15.19 3.13 12.64
CA VAL A 115 -15.95 2.45 11.58
C VAL A 115 -16.88 3.46 10.93
N ALA A 116 -16.97 3.43 9.60
CA ALA A 116 -17.81 4.32 8.83
C ALA A 116 -18.57 3.57 7.73
N SER A 117 -19.62 4.18 7.19
CA SER A 117 -20.35 3.63 6.05
C SER A 117 -19.51 3.71 4.76
N ASN A 118 -19.85 2.87 3.78
CA ASN A 118 -19.20 2.88 2.46
C ASN A 118 -19.27 4.25 1.78
N GLN A 119 -20.35 5.01 2.00
CA GLN A 119 -20.50 6.38 1.50
C GLN A 119 -19.43 7.32 2.08
N VAL A 120 -19.21 7.28 3.40
CA VAL A 120 -18.19 8.10 4.08
C VAL A 120 -16.79 7.70 3.64
N VAL A 121 -16.51 6.41 3.55
CA VAL A 121 -15.22 5.89 3.03
C VAL A 121 -14.98 6.39 1.60
N ALA A 122 -16.00 6.33 0.74
CA ALA A 122 -15.88 6.83 -0.63
C ALA A 122 -15.61 8.34 -0.68
N GLU A 123 -16.17 9.13 0.24
CA GLU A 123 -15.88 10.58 0.37
C GLU A 123 -14.43 10.83 0.79
N HIS A 124 -13.92 10.07 1.76
CA HIS A 124 -12.51 10.13 2.16
C HIS A 124 -11.58 9.78 0.98
N ILE A 125 -11.88 8.69 0.26
CA ILE A 125 -11.08 8.27 -0.89
C ILE A 125 -11.15 9.28 -2.04
N ARG A 126 -12.31 9.90 -2.31
CA ARG A 126 -12.39 11.00 -3.30
C ARG A 126 -11.45 12.16 -2.94
N GLY A 127 -11.29 12.45 -1.65
CA GLY A 127 -10.31 13.44 -1.17
C GLY A 127 -8.85 13.05 -1.47
N LEU A 128 -8.55 11.77 -1.69
CA LEU A 128 -7.22 11.27 -2.05
C LEU A 128 -6.96 11.34 -3.57
N VAL A 129 -8.00 11.33 -4.42
CA VAL A 129 -7.86 11.28 -5.89
C VAL A 129 -6.95 12.38 -6.44
N PRO A 130 -7.05 13.67 -6.01
CA PRO A 130 -6.14 14.71 -6.49
C PRO A 130 -4.66 14.42 -6.22
N TYR A 131 -4.32 13.72 -5.12
CA TYR A 131 -2.94 13.31 -4.82
C TYR A 131 -2.51 12.16 -5.74
N LEU A 132 -3.39 11.17 -5.97
CA LEU A 132 -3.12 10.06 -6.88
C LEU A 132 -2.88 10.57 -8.32
N GLU A 133 -3.67 11.52 -8.78
CA GLU A 133 -3.48 12.18 -10.09
C GLU A 133 -2.18 12.95 -10.15
N LYS A 134 -1.92 13.80 -9.14
CA LYS A 134 -0.70 14.62 -9.05
C LYS A 134 0.56 13.78 -9.14
N TYR A 135 0.58 12.62 -8.49
CA TYR A 135 1.74 11.72 -8.44
C TYR A 135 1.67 10.59 -9.46
N ASN A 136 0.67 10.60 -10.35
CA ASN A 136 0.41 9.57 -11.35
C ASN A 136 0.40 8.14 -10.78
N MET A 137 -0.24 7.98 -9.63
CA MET A 137 -0.36 6.72 -8.90
C MET A 137 -1.79 6.19 -8.92
N LYS A 138 -1.94 4.93 -8.53
CA LYS A 138 -3.24 4.29 -8.30
C LYS A 138 -3.31 3.72 -6.90
N LEU A 139 -4.44 3.97 -6.23
CA LEU A 139 -4.83 3.26 -5.02
C LEU A 139 -5.47 1.93 -5.42
N VAL A 140 -5.01 0.84 -4.82
CA VAL A 140 -5.61 -0.48 -4.98
C VAL A 140 -6.12 -0.96 -3.62
N LEU A 141 -7.44 -1.07 -3.50
CA LEU A 141 -8.12 -1.50 -2.27
C LEU A 141 -8.04 -3.01 -2.16
N GLU A 142 -7.42 -3.50 -1.10
CA GLU A 142 -7.24 -4.93 -0.88
C GLU A 142 -8.47 -5.56 -0.22
N VAL A 143 -8.84 -6.74 -0.71
CA VAL A 143 -9.79 -7.62 -0.03
C VAL A 143 -9.15 -8.11 1.26
N HIS A 144 -9.44 -7.43 2.39
CA HIS A 144 -8.84 -7.71 3.69
C HIS A 144 -9.74 -7.25 4.84
N GLY A 145 -9.88 -8.11 5.86
CA GLY A 145 -10.64 -7.79 7.07
C GLY A 145 -12.15 -7.68 6.86
N ASP A 146 -12.85 -7.32 7.93
CA ASP A 146 -14.32 -7.31 8.00
C ASP A 146 -14.98 -6.29 7.05
N HIS A 147 -14.27 -5.21 6.73
CA HIS A 147 -14.75 -4.14 5.86
C HIS A 147 -14.23 -4.25 4.41
N GLY A 148 -13.56 -5.35 4.06
CA GLY A 148 -12.85 -5.52 2.79
C GLY A 148 -13.43 -6.57 1.86
N SER A 149 -14.70 -6.97 1.98
CA SER A 149 -15.28 -7.93 1.04
C SER A 149 -15.32 -7.36 -0.39
N GLY A 150 -15.20 -8.22 -1.40
CA GLY A 150 -15.24 -7.79 -2.80
C GLY A 150 -16.51 -7.01 -3.17
N ALA A 151 -17.66 -7.29 -2.52
CA ALA A 151 -18.90 -6.54 -2.71
C ALA A 151 -18.80 -5.11 -2.16
N ILE A 152 -18.24 -4.96 -0.96
CA ILE A 152 -17.99 -3.65 -0.32
C ILE A 152 -17.01 -2.83 -1.18
N LEU A 153 -15.89 -3.41 -1.58
CA LEU A 153 -14.90 -2.71 -2.38
C LEU A 153 -15.45 -2.27 -3.74
N LYS A 154 -16.26 -3.11 -4.38
CA LYS A 154 -16.97 -2.76 -5.62
C LYS A 154 -17.89 -1.56 -5.42
N GLU A 155 -18.68 -1.55 -4.34
CA GLU A 155 -19.58 -0.43 -4.01
C GLU A 155 -18.79 0.85 -3.79
N ILE A 156 -17.72 0.81 -2.98
CA ILE A 156 -16.85 1.97 -2.71
C ILE A 156 -16.23 2.49 -4.01
N CYS A 157 -15.64 1.63 -4.84
CA CYS A 157 -15.07 2.04 -6.13
C CYS A 157 -16.12 2.68 -7.05
N THR A 158 -17.35 2.14 -7.07
CA THR A 158 -18.47 2.73 -7.84
C THR A 158 -18.85 4.11 -7.30
N LEU A 159 -18.90 4.28 -5.98
CA LEU A 159 -19.20 5.57 -5.34
C LEU A 159 -18.08 6.59 -5.56
N VAL A 160 -16.82 6.18 -5.55
CA VAL A 160 -15.67 7.07 -5.81
C VAL A 160 -15.65 7.54 -7.26
N ASP A 161 -16.00 6.67 -8.21
CA ASP A 161 -16.06 6.92 -9.66
C ASP A 161 -14.76 7.54 -10.20
N SER A 162 -13.63 6.85 -9.98
CA SER A 162 -12.31 7.28 -10.45
C SER A 162 -11.49 6.10 -10.97
N ASP A 163 -10.81 6.28 -12.10
CA ASP A 163 -9.88 5.31 -12.68
C ASP A 163 -8.57 5.18 -11.89
N ARG A 164 -8.39 6.04 -10.88
CA ARG A 164 -7.26 6.01 -9.94
C ARG A 164 -7.49 5.05 -8.77
N VAL A 165 -8.71 4.54 -8.59
CA VAL A 165 -9.05 3.65 -7.47
C VAL A 165 -9.52 2.30 -8.01
N LEU A 166 -8.80 1.26 -7.66
CA LEU A 166 -8.99 -0.11 -8.16
C LEU A 166 -9.09 -1.09 -6.99
N ILE A 167 -9.36 -2.35 -7.31
CA ILE A 167 -9.40 -3.45 -6.33
C ILE A 167 -8.16 -4.32 -6.51
N ASN A 168 -7.47 -4.60 -5.41
CA ASN A 168 -6.47 -5.65 -5.29
C ASN A 168 -7.16 -6.93 -4.82
N TYR A 169 -7.21 -7.95 -5.69
CA TYR A 169 -7.82 -9.22 -5.34
C TYR A 169 -6.82 -10.10 -4.61
N ASP A 170 -6.96 -10.17 -3.28
CA ASP A 170 -6.23 -11.14 -2.47
C ASP A 170 -6.95 -12.49 -2.50
N THR A 171 -6.27 -13.50 -3.04
CA THR A 171 -6.84 -14.84 -3.21
C THR A 171 -6.93 -15.61 -1.89
N ALA A 172 -6.08 -15.30 -0.90
CA ALA A 172 -6.08 -15.96 0.40
C ALA A 172 -7.17 -15.38 1.30
N ASN A 173 -7.24 -14.06 1.41
CA ASN A 173 -8.23 -13.36 2.26
C ASN A 173 -9.68 -13.59 1.78
N ALA A 174 -9.88 -13.94 0.53
CA ALA A 174 -11.21 -14.26 0.00
C ALA A 174 -11.74 -15.65 0.45
N ILE A 175 -10.89 -16.49 1.04
CA ILE A 175 -11.22 -17.87 1.44
C ILE A 175 -11.34 -17.99 2.96
N PHE A 176 -10.68 -17.14 3.74
CA PHE A 176 -10.63 -17.16 5.20
C PHE A 176 -11.49 -15.98 5.79
#